data_bdf15571c3be707c45f8c12e3201824c
#
_entry.id   bdf15571c3be707c45f8c12e3201824c
#
_cell.length_a   1.000
_cell.length_b   1.000
_cell.length_c   1.000
_cell.angle_alpha   90.00
_cell.angle_beta   90.00
_cell.angle_gamma   90.00
#
_symmetry.space_group_name_H-M   'P 1'
#
loop_
_entity.id
_entity.type
_entity.pdbx_description
1 polymer ?
#
loop_
_entity_poly.entity_id
_entity_poly.type
_entity_poly.pdbx_seq_one_letter_code
_entity_poly.pdbx_strand_id
1 'polypeptide(L)'
;MGGDPPSPRDDAARAGRPRAEPERGHRRHPEREDDRKGGPRGYDAAKKIKGRKRHVAVDTGGLLLGVIVHAADIQDADGVGDLLRRLKRLYPWLRLVFADGAYDRLAALLACFLLGLTLIVVRRLAGSAGFVLLPRRWVAERTLGWLGRWRRLSKDYEELPEVAETMVKLAMIRLMLHRLAHPNRHRLPVP
;
A
#
# COMPACT_ATOMS: atom_id res chain seq x y z
N MET A 1 -49.91 -66.61 10.97
CA MET A 1 -50.16 -65.27 11.56
C MET A 1 -49.41 -64.29 10.72
N GLY A 2 -50.12 -63.73 9.79
CA GLY A 2 -49.54 -62.73 8.84
C GLY A 2 -49.62 -61.36 9.43
N GLY A 3 -48.50 -60.67 9.38
CA GLY A 3 -48.45 -59.24 9.64
C GLY A 3 -48.34 -58.53 8.32
N ASP A 4 -49.31 -57.67 8.04
CA ASP A 4 -49.37 -56.84 6.82
C ASP A 4 -48.18 -55.89 6.75
N PRO A 5 -47.63 -55.64 5.55
CA PRO A 5 -46.63 -54.65 5.36
C PRO A 5 -47.24 -53.24 5.50
N PRO A 6 -46.51 -52.28 6.07
CA PRO A 6 -46.98 -50.90 6.22
C PRO A 6 -47.23 -50.24 4.84
N SER A 7 -48.31 -49.48 4.78
CA SER A 7 -48.82 -48.78 3.62
C SER A 7 -47.85 -47.67 3.16
N PRO A 8 -47.63 -47.43 1.84
CA PRO A 8 -46.69 -46.44 1.33
C PRO A 8 -47.21 -44.97 1.35
N ARG A 9 -48.07 -44.63 2.28
CA ARG A 9 -48.67 -43.29 2.31
C ARG A 9 -48.11 -42.32 3.36
N ASP A 10 -47.19 -42.77 4.23
CA ASP A 10 -46.69 -41.91 5.30
C ASP A 10 -45.34 -41.25 5.02
N ASP A 11 -44.71 -41.50 3.88
CA ASP A 11 -43.40 -40.89 3.53
C ASP A 11 -43.49 -39.58 2.72
N ALA A 12 -44.70 -39.10 2.41
CA ALA A 12 -44.87 -37.90 1.57
C ALA A 12 -44.94 -36.56 2.35
N ALA A 13 -44.74 -36.56 3.67
CA ALA A 13 -44.92 -35.36 4.49
C ALA A 13 -43.62 -34.79 5.06
N ARG A 14 -42.44 -35.22 4.60
CA ARG A 14 -41.13 -34.64 5.03
C ARG A 14 -40.30 -34.10 3.86
N ALA A 15 -40.94 -33.45 2.92
CA ALA A 15 -40.22 -32.53 2.02
C ALA A 15 -39.83 -31.30 2.86
N GLY A 16 -38.60 -31.32 3.35
CA GLY A 16 -38.02 -30.22 4.08
C GLY A 16 -38.10 -28.94 3.28
N ARG A 17 -38.64 -27.89 3.88
CA ARG A 17 -38.54 -26.52 3.36
C ARG A 17 -37.08 -26.24 3.06
N PRO A 18 -36.74 -25.65 1.88
CA PRO A 18 -35.41 -25.21 1.62
C PRO A 18 -35.04 -24.21 2.73
N ARG A 19 -34.01 -24.55 3.52
CA ARG A 19 -33.37 -23.60 4.39
C ARG A 19 -32.84 -22.48 3.49
N ALA A 20 -33.46 -21.32 3.58
CA ALA A 20 -32.85 -20.11 3.07
C ALA A 20 -31.44 -20.05 3.65
N GLU A 21 -30.42 -20.22 2.82
CA GLU A 21 -29.07 -19.89 3.20
C GLU A 21 -29.10 -18.44 3.66
N PRO A 22 -28.55 -18.13 4.86
CA PRO A 22 -28.40 -16.74 5.22
C PRO A 22 -27.51 -16.12 4.16
N GLU A 23 -28.07 -15.25 3.35
CA GLU A 23 -27.29 -14.33 2.53
C GLU A 23 -26.17 -13.82 3.44
N ARG A 24 -24.95 -14.20 3.15
CA ARG A 24 -23.78 -13.56 3.69
C ARG A 24 -23.79 -12.14 3.13
N GLY A 25 -24.69 -11.36 3.70
CA GLY A 25 -24.62 -9.93 3.57
C GLY A 25 -23.18 -9.58 3.92
N HIS A 26 -22.44 -9.13 2.94
CA HIS A 26 -21.26 -8.34 3.17
C HIS A 26 -21.74 -7.21 4.08
N ARG A 27 -21.66 -7.45 5.39
CA ARG A 27 -21.71 -6.39 6.36
C ARG A 27 -20.47 -5.58 6.04
N ARG A 28 -20.63 -4.61 5.15
CA ARG A 28 -19.78 -3.44 5.16
C ARG A 28 -19.87 -2.99 6.61
N HIS A 29 -18.80 -3.25 7.36
CA HIS A 29 -18.63 -2.56 8.60
C HIS A 29 -18.82 -1.10 8.24
N PRO A 30 -19.77 -0.39 8.85
CA PRO A 30 -19.80 1.05 8.72
C PRO A 30 -18.37 1.46 9.10
N GLU A 31 -17.65 2.02 8.15
CA GLU A 31 -16.39 2.67 8.42
C GLU A 31 -16.72 3.59 9.58
N ARG A 32 -16.26 3.22 10.76
CA ARG A 32 -16.32 4.10 11.91
C ARG A 32 -15.49 5.29 11.44
N GLU A 33 -16.18 6.33 11.05
CA GLU A 33 -15.60 7.64 10.88
C GLU A 33 -14.89 7.95 12.18
N ASP A 34 -13.59 7.68 12.19
CA ASP A 34 -12.72 8.08 13.29
C ASP A 34 -12.43 9.58 13.10
N ASP A 35 -13.50 10.36 12.95
CA ASP A 35 -13.50 11.82 12.85
C ASP A 35 -13.02 12.49 14.15
N ARG A 36 -12.71 11.70 15.17
CA ARG A 36 -12.26 12.20 16.47
C ARG A 36 -10.77 12.51 16.55
N LYS A 37 -9.98 12.08 15.56
CA LYS A 37 -8.55 12.41 15.51
C LYS A 37 -8.36 13.49 14.46
N GLY A 38 -8.14 14.71 14.93
CA GLY A 38 -7.83 15.89 14.14
C GLY A 38 -6.63 15.66 13.19
N GLY A 39 -6.39 16.60 12.33
CA GLY A 39 -5.29 16.59 11.37
C GLY A 39 -5.76 16.47 9.91
N PRO A 40 -4.93 16.91 8.96
CA PRO A 40 -5.29 16.98 7.54
C PRO A 40 -5.49 15.57 6.97
N ARG A 41 -6.70 15.28 6.52
CA ARG A 41 -7.11 14.04 5.83
C ARG A 41 -7.92 14.41 4.62
N GLY A 42 -7.77 13.65 3.53
CA GLY A 42 -8.52 13.84 2.29
C GLY A 42 -9.19 12.56 1.84
N TYR A 43 -10.00 12.65 0.79
CA TYR A 43 -10.66 11.52 0.17
C TYR A 43 -10.02 11.19 -1.18
N ASP A 44 -9.47 9.99 -1.31
CA ASP A 44 -8.97 9.46 -2.59
C ASP A 44 -10.14 8.87 -3.38
N ALA A 45 -10.62 9.59 -4.37
CA ALA A 45 -11.76 9.17 -5.20
C ALA A 45 -11.46 7.90 -6.02
N ALA A 46 -10.21 7.65 -6.39
CA ALA A 46 -9.82 6.47 -7.17
C ALA A 46 -9.85 5.19 -6.31
N LYS A 47 -9.37 5.28 -5.08
CA LYS A 47 -9.35 4.17 -4.12
C LYS A 47 -10.59 4.12 -3.24
N LYS A 48 -11.42 5.17 -3.26
CA LYS A 48 -12.61 5.34 -2.40
C LYS A 48 -12.29 5.23 -0.91
N ILE A 49 -11.18 5.81 -0.49
CA ILE A 49 -10.67 5.74 0.89
C ILE A 49 -10.40 7.16 1.40
N LYS A 50 -10.87 7.47 2.62
CA LYS A 50 -10.51 8.68 3.36
C LYS A 50 -9.23 8.44 4.15
N GLY A 51 -8.27 9.35 4.07
CA GLY A 51 -7.00 9.19 4.80
C GLY A 51 -5.88 10.07 4.27
N ARG A 52 -4.67 9.55 4.34
CA ARG A 52 -3.44 10.21 3.86
C ARG A 52 -2.67 9.31 2.92
N LYS A 53 -1.94 9.91 2.00
CA LYS A 53 -0.99 9.24 1.10
C LYS A 53 0.42 9.37 1.65
N ARG A 54 1.22 8.32 1.47
CA ARG A 54 2.64 8.27 1.84
C ARG A 54 3.46 8.12 0.59
N HIS A 55 4.28 9.11 0.27
CA HIS A 55 5.29 9.01 -0.77
C HIS A 55 6.61 8.63 -0.14
N VAL A 56 7.17 7.52 -0.58
CA VAL A 56 8.40 6.94 -0.01
C VAL A 56 9.42 6.85 -1.13
N ALA A 57 10.58 7.47 -0.92
CA ALA A 57 11.73 7.32 -1.77
C ALA A 57 12.77 6.41 -1.10
N VAL A 58 13.28 5.45 -1.85
CA VAL A 58 14.25 4.47 -1.37
C VAL A 58 15.43 4.37 -2.33
N ASP A 59 16.59 3.98 -1.82
CA ASP A 59 17.74 3.64 -2.64
C ASP A 59 17.58 2.26 -3.31
N THR A 60 18.57 1.82 -4.05
CA THR A 60 18.61 0.51 -4.73
C THR A 60 18.57 -0.68 -3.76
N GLY A 61 18.99 -0.49 -2.51
CA GLY A 61 18.91 -1.48 -1.43
C GLY A 61 17.56 -1.51 -0.70
N GLY A 62 16.67 -0.53 -0.99
CA GLY A 62 15.39 -0.36 -0.32
C GLY A 62 15.50 0.38 1.01
N LEU A 63 16.58 1.14 1.23
CA LEU A 63 16.72 2.01 2.39
C LEU A 63 16.07 3.36 2.13
N LEU A 64 15.44 3.92 3.15
CA LEU A 64 14.69 5.16 3.05
C LEU A 64 15.62 6.36 2.79
N LEU A 65 15.40 7.06 1.68
CA LEU A 65 16.00 8.36 1.38
C LEU A 65 15.11 9.52 1.83
N GLY A 66 13.79 9.35 1.73
CA GLY A 66 12.84 10.36 2.14
C GLY A 66 11.42 9.84 2.19
N VAL A 67 10.59 10.53 2.97
CA VAL A 67 9.16 10.27 3.08
C VAL A 67 8.42 11.59 3.23
N ILE A 68 7.26 11.68 2.59
CA ILE A 68 6.28 12.76 2.79
C ILE A 68 4.90 12.13 2.94
N VAL A 69 4.13 12.71 3.84
CA VAL A 69 2.74 12.33 4.11
C VAL A 69 1.84 13.54 3.89
N HIS A 70 0.79 13.39 3.11
CA HIS A 70 -0.20 14.44 2.87
C HIS A 70 -1.63 13.87 2.78
N ALA A 71 -2.63 14.75 2.75
CA ALA A 71 -4.03 14.37 2.62
C ALA A 71 -4.29 13.59 1.31
N ALA A 72 -5.20 12.63 1.33
CA ALA A 72 -5.39 11.70 0.22
C ALA A 72 -6.09 12.30 -1.01
N ASP A 73 -6.69 13.48 -0.89
CA ASP A 73 -7.28 14.26 -1.99
C ASP A 73 -6.23 14.85 -2.94
N ILE A 74 -5.00 15.09 -2.46
CA ILE A 74 -3.89 15.53 -3.30
C ILE A 74 -3.47 14.38 -4.22
N GLN A 75 -3.34 14.66 -5.51
CA GLN A 75 -2.90 13.65 -6.49
C GLN A 75 -1.43 13.29 -6.27
N ASP A 76 -1.08 12.03 -6.60
CA ASP A 76 0.27 11.51 -6.35
C ASP A 76 1.35 12.33 -7.09
N ALA A 77 1.08 12.76 -8.32
CA ALA A 77 1.99 13.57 -9.11
C ALA A 77 2.17 15.00 -8.56
N ASP A 78 1.15 15.55 -7.91
CA ASP A 78 1.20 16.90 -7.31
C ASP A 78 1.92 16.85 -5.96
N GLY A 79 1.65 15.81 -5.15
CA GLY A 79 2.24 15.63 -3.83
C GLY A 79 3.73 15.28 -3.85
N VAL A 80 4.26 14.72 -4.94
CA VAL A 80 5.66 14.27 -5.00
C VAL A 80 6.68 15.39 -5.09
N GLY A 81 6.28 16.59 -5.55
CA GLY A 81 7.18 17.72 -5.77
C GLY A 81 7.99 18.10 -4.53
N ASP A 82 7.37 18.10 -3.35
CA ASP A 82 8.04 18.40 -2.08
C ASP A 82 9.07 17.32 -1.70
N LEU A 83 8.75 16.06 -1.94
CA LEU A 83 9.67 14.96 -1.74
C LEU A 83 10.90 15.11 -2.64
N LEU A 84 10.70 15.40 -3.92
CA LEU A 84 11.80 15.57 -4.88
C LEU A 84 12.71 16.77 -4.51
N ARG A 85 12.13 17.91 -4.11
CA ARG A 85 12.89 19.06 -3.60
C ARG A 85 13.72 18.70 -2.37
N ARG A 86 13.13 17.97 -1.43
CA ARG A 86 13.80 17.51 -0.22
C ARG A 86 14.94 16.55 -0.56
N LEU A 87 14.72 15.59 -1.46
CA LEU A 87 15.73 14.64 -1.91
C LEU A 87 16.89 15.36 -2.60
N LYS A 88 16.63 16.30 -3.50
CA LYS A 88 17.67 17.03 -4.20
C LYS A 88 18.53 17.88 -3.27
N ARG A 89 17.92 18.45 -2.22
CA ARG A 89 18.66 19.21 -1.18
C ARG A 89 19.56 18.30 -0.33
N LEU A 90 19.07 17.11 0.05
CA LEU A 90 19.83 16.17 0.89
C LEU A 90 20.88 15.38 0.07
N TYR A 91 20.58 15.13 -1.21
CA TYR A 91 21.40 14.33 -2.12
C TYR A 91 21.64 15.10 -3.43
N PRO A 92 22.51 16.11 -3.45
CA PRO A 92 22.73 16.95 -4.64
C PRO A 92 23.19 16.17 -5.87
N TRP A 93 23.88 15.03 -5.65
CA TRP A 93 24.34 14.11 -6.71
C TRP A 93 23.24 13.23 -7.29
N LEU A 94 22.04 13.20 -6.72
CA LEU A 94 20.92 12.43 -7.27
C LEU A 94 20.60 12.92 -8.68
N ARG A 95 20.54 11.99 -9.64
CA ARG A 95 20.29 12.27 -11.06
C ARG A 95 19.07 11.53 -11.60
N LEU A 96 18.78 10.34 -11.07
CA LEU A 96 17.83 9.43 -11.63
C LEU A 96 16.84 8.94 -10.57
N VAL A 97 15.54 9.00 -10.90
CA VAL A 97 14.45 8.52 -10.06
C VAL A 97 13.60 7.56 -10.87
N PHE A 98 13.30 6.39 -10.30
CA PHE A 98 12.33 5.44 -10.85
C PHE A 98 11.01 5.59 -10.09
N ALA A 99 9.90 5.67 -10.81
CA ALA A 99 8.57 5.78 -10.23
C ALA A 99 7.58 4.85 -10.94
N ASP A 100 6.44 4.60 -10.32
CA ASP A 100 5.35 3.86 -10.95
C ASP A 100 4.48 4.76 -11.85
N GLY A 101 3.47 4.17 -12.51
CA GLY A 101 2.59 4.89 -13.42
C GLY A 101 1.75 6.01 -12.79
N ALA A 102 1.61 6.04 -11.46
CA ALA A 102 0.87 7.11 -10.78
C ALA A 102 1.57 8.48 -10.89
N TYR A 103 2.90 8.46 -11.11
CA TYR A 103 3.73 9.66 -11.26
C TYR A 103 3.94 10.07 -12.73
N ASP A 104 3.30 9.39 -13.67
CA ASP A 104 3.38 9.70 -15.09
C ASP A 104 2.43 10.85 -15.47
N ARG A 105 2.70 12.00 -14.90
CA ARG A 105 1.95 13.24 -15.14
C ARG A 105 2.89 14.42 -15.27
N LEU A 106 2.42 15.44 -15.97
CA LEU A 106 3.19 16.65 -16.27
C LEU A 106 3.77 17.31 -14.99
N ALA A 107 3.02 17.34 -13.89
CA ALA A 107 3.48 17.95 -12.64
C ALA A 107 4.75 17.27 -12.10
N ALA A 108 4.80 15.93 -12.05
CA ALA A 108 5.97 15.19 -11.58
C ALA A 108 7.15 15.31 -12.57
N LEU A 109 6.89 15.26 -13.86
CA LEU A 109 7.91 15.44 -14.91
C LEU A 109 8.53 16.84 -14.86
N LEU A 110 7.71 17.87 -14.74
CA LEU A 110 8.16 19.26 -14.61
C LEU A 110 8.97 19.48 -13.33
N ALA A 111 8.51 18.93 -12.19
CA ALA A 111 9.26 19.00 -10.93
C ALA A 111 10.64 18.34 -11.05
N CYS A 112 10.74 17.17 -11.70
CA CYS A 112 12.01 16.52 -11.97
C CYS A 112 12.89 17.35 -12.87
N PHE A 113 12.36 17.89 -13.98
CA PHE A 113 13.10 18.72 -14.92
C PHE A 113 13.69 19.96 -14.24
N LEU A 114 12.90 20.70 -13.46
CA LEU A 114 13.35 21.89 -12.73
C LEU A 114 14.44 21.59 -11.71
N LEU A 115 14.47 20.37 -11.16
CA LEU A 115 15.46 19.92 -10.19
C LEU A 115 16.68 19.24 -10.84
N GLY A 116 16.75 19.15 -12.16
CA GLY A 116 17.82 18.45 -12.89
C GLY A 116 17.83 16.94 -12.57
N LEU A 117 16.63 16.34 -12.43
CA LEU A 117 16.42 14.92 -12.23
C LEU A 117 15.81 14.28 -13.48
N THR A 118 16.25 13.07 -13.79
CA THR A 118 15.58 12.24 -14.81
C THR A 118 14.56 11.32 -14.13
N LEU A 119 13.30 11.42 -14.52
CA LEU A 119 12.25 10.54 -14.06
C LEU A 119 12.04 9.40 -15.07
N ILE A 120 12.20 8.16 -14.63
CA ILE A 120 11.85 6.97 -15.43
C ILE A 120 10.61 6.32 -14.82
N VAL A 121 9.51 6.36 -15.56
CA VAL A 121 8.26 5.72 -15.15
C VAL A 121 8.28 4.25 -15.57
N VAL A 122 8.29 3.36 -14.59
CA VAL A 122 8.27 1.92 -14.80
C VAL A 122 6.82 1.45 -14.91
N ARG A 123 6.38 1.20 -16.14
CA ARG A 123 5.04 0.70 -16.44
C ARG A 123 5.06 -0.81 -16.61
N ARG A 124 3.92 -1.45 -16.29
CA ARG A 124 3.68 -2.83 -16.65
C ARG A 124 3.44 -2.93 -18.15
N LEU A 125 4.01 -3.93 -18.80
CA LEU A 125 3.74 -4.19 -20.21
C LEU A 125 2.26 -4.51 -20.40
N ALA A 126 1.64 -3.85 -21.37
CA ALA A 126 0.25 -4.13 -21.76
C ALA A 126 0.15 -5.60 -22.21
N GLY A 127 -0.91 -6.29 -21.79
CA GLY A 127 -1.16 -7.69 -22.14
C GLY A 127 -0.43 -8.72 -21.26
N SER A 128 0.43 -8.33 -20.31
CA SER A 128 1.02 -9.31 -19.37
C SER A 128 -0.02 -9.80 -18.37
N ALA A 129 -0.38 -11.10 -18.44
CA ALA A 129 -1.21 -11.76 -17.45
C ALA A 129 -0.36 -12.21 -16.25
N GLY A 130 -0.96 -12.24 -15.05
CA GLY A 130 -0.30 -12.71 -13.83
C GLY A 130 0.64 -11.69 -13.17
N PHE A 131 1.44 -12.15 -12.21
CA PHE A 131 2.42 -11.32 -11.49
C PHE A 131 3.70 -11.16 -12.34
N VAL A 132 4.07 -9.93 -12.66
CA VAL A 132 5.33 -9.61 -13.35
C VAL A 132 6.21 -8.80 -12.41
N LEU A 133 7.38 -9.35 -12.08
CA LEU A 133 8.38 -8.65 -11.30
C LEU A 133 9.04 -7.55 -12.13
N LEU A 134 8.83 -6.30 -11.76
CA LEU A 134 9.50 -5.16 -12.35
C LEU A 134 10.70 -4.76 -11.47
N PRO A 135 11.96 -5.01 -11.87
CA PRO A 135 13.12 -4.97 -10.98
C PRO A 135 13.26 -3.69 -10.17
N ARG A 136 13.09 -2.53 -10.79
CA ARG A 136 13.26 -1.23 -10.10
C ARG A 136 12.07 -0.89 -9.20
N ARG A 137 10.86 -1.23 -9.63
CA ARG A 137 9.63 -1.02 -8.86
C ARG A 137 9.56 -1.96 -7.65
N TRP A 138 9.99 -3.21 -7.81
CA TRP A 138 9.98 -4.20 -6.74
C TRP A 138 10.73 -3.75 -5.48
N VAL A 139 11.79 -2.94 -5.60
CA VAL A 139 12.54 -2.43 -4.45
C VAL A 139 11.65 -1.59 -3.54
N ALA A 140 10.86 -0.68 -4.11
CA ALA A 140 9.91 0.14 -3.35
C ALA A 140 8.78 -0.72 -2.75
N GLU A 141 8.21 -1.64 -3.54
CA GLU A 141 7.16 -2.56 -3.08
C GLU A 141 7.64 -3.43 -1.91
N ARG A 142 8.85 -3.96 -1.98
CA ARG A 142 9.49 -4.71 -0.90
C ARG A 142 9.64 -3.87 0.37
N THR A 143 10.09 -2.62 0.23
CA THR A 143 10.25 -1.72 1.38
C THR A 143 8.90 -1.40 2.02
N LEU A 144 7.87 -1.11 1.22
CA LEU A 144 6.50 -0.93 1.73
C LEU A 144 6.00 -2.19 2.44
N GLY A 145 6.31 -3.39 1.92
CA GLY A 145 6.02 -4.67 2.59
C GLY A 145 6.71 -4.81 3.95
N TRP A 146 7.96 -4.36 4.10
CA TRP A 146 8.63 -4.34 5.40
C TRP A 146 8.00 -3.35 6.37
N LEU A 147 7.68 -2.15 5.91
CA LEU A 147 7.01 -1.13 6.72
C LEU A 147 5.62 -1.57 7.16
N GLY A 148 4.88 -2.29 6.29
CA GLY A 148 3.54 -2.83 6.60
C GLY A 148 3.52 -3.88 7.72
N ARG A 149 4.67 -4.52 8.03
CA ARG A 149 4.80 -5.45 9.17
C ARG A 149 4.82 -4.71 10.53
N TRP A 150 4.99 -3.41 10.51
CA TRP A 150 4.92 -2.60 11.72
C TRP A 150 3.47 -2.30 12.06
N ARG A 151 3.03 -2.75 13.22
CA ARG A 151 1.66 -2.56 13.68
C ARG A 151 1.20 -1.09 13.58
N ARG A 152 2.09 -0.14 13.90
CA ARG A 152 1.80 1.29 13.88
C ARG A 152 1.74 1.90 12.47
N LEU A 153 2.29 1.23 11.48
CA LEU A 153 2.26 1.65 10.07
C LEU A 153 1.23 0.91 9.23
N SER A 154 0.56 -0.11 9.79
CA SER A 154 -0.48 -0.88 9.09
C SER A 154 -1.73 -0.07 8.78
N LYS A 155 -2.00 0.96 9.56
CA LYS A 155 -3.05 1.96 9.36
C LYS A 155 -2.48 3.35 9.63
N ASP A 156 -3.30 4.39 9.41
CA ASP A 156 -2.96 5.76 9.73
C ASP A 156 -3.49 6.14 11.12
N TYR A 157 -2.67 5.91 12.13
CA TYR A 157 -3.01 6.17 13.52
C TYR A 157 -2.61 7.57 14.01
N GLU A 158 -1.79 8.26 13.23
CA GLU A 158 -1.19 9.52 13.66
C GLU A 158 -2.14 10.69 13.38
N GLU A 159 -2.08 11.69 14.24
CA GLU A 159 -2.86 12.91 14.09
C GLU A 159 -2.23 13.85 13.05
N LEU A 160 -0.91 14.04 13.14
CA LEU A 160 -0.15 14.94 12.28
C LEU A 160 0.63 14.17 11.20
N PRO A 161 0.72 14.68 9.97
CA PRO A 161 1.53 14.09 8.89
C PRO A 161 2.99 13.91 9.27
N GLU A 162 3.58 14.87 9.98
CA GLU A 162 4.98 14.87 10.40
C GLU A 162 5.27 13.73 11.40
N VAL A 163 4.29 13.41 12.26
CA VAL A 163 4.39 12.27 13.18
C VAL A 163 4.34 10.97 12.39
N ALA A 164 3.46 10.88 11.38
CA ALA A 164 3.40 9.71 10.50
C ALA A 164 4.72 9.51 9.72
N GLU A 165 5.34 10.60 9.21
CA GLU A 165 6.68 10.55 8.60
C GLU A 165 7.72 10.05 9.59
N THR A 166 7.69 10.55 10.83
CA THR A 166 8.63 10.16 11.88
C THR A 166 8.50 8.68 12.21
N MET A 167 7.28 8.13 12.25
CA MET A 167 7.06 6.71 12.46
C MET A 167 7.66 5.85 11.34
N VAL A 168 7.57 6.29 10.08
CA VAL A 168 8.24 5.61 8.95
C VAL A 168 9.75 5.64 9.11
N LYS A 169 10.32 6.78 9.52
CA LYS A 169 11.77 6.93 9.76
C LYS A 169 12.25 6.00 10.89
N LEU A 170 11.52 5.94 12.01
CA LEU A 170 11.84 5.06 13.14
C LEU A 170 11.79 3.58 12.74
N ALA A 171 10.79 3.18 11.96
CA ALA A 171 10.69 1.82 11.45
C ALA A 171 11.88 1.46 10.55
N MET A 172 12.32 2.41 9.72
CA MET A 172 13.48 2.21 8.85
C MET A 172 14.80 2.17 9.64
N ILE A 173 14.98 3.03 10.65
CA ILE A 173 16.16 3.01 11.53
C ILE A 173 16.29 1.63 12.19
N ARG A 174 15.20 1.09 12.73
CA ARG A 174 15.23 -0.26 13.30
C ARG A 174 15.60 -1.32 12.27
N LEU A 175 15.05 -1.23 11.04
CA LEU A 175 15.40 -2.15 9.96
C LEU A 175 16.90 -2.08 9.64
N MET A 176 17.45 -0.87 9.54
CA MET A 176 18.88 -0.66 9.28
C MET A 176 19.75 -1.22 10.42
N LEU A 177 19.40 -0.94 11.67
CA LEU A 177 20.10 -1.48 12.83
C LEU A 177 20.06 -3.01 12.85
N HIS A 178 18.89 -3.60 12.54
CA HIS A 178 18.78 -5.06 12.45
C HIS A 178 19.68 -5.65 11.36
N ARG A 179 19.79 -5.00 10.20
CA ARG A 179 20.67 -5.43 9.12
C ARG A 179 22.15 -5.31 9.50
N LEU A 180 22.53 -4.26 10.21
CA LEU A 180 23.89 -4.08 10.71
C LEU A 180 24.26 -5.15 11.74
N ALA A 181 23.34 -5.46 12.65
CA ALA A 181 23.55 -6.52 13.66
C ALA A 181 23.57 -7.94 13.07
N HIS A 182 22.94 -8.15 11.90
CA HIS A 182 22.81 -9.48 11.29
C HIS A 182 23.17 -9.45 9.79
N PRO A 183 24.41 -9.12 9.42
CA PRO A 183 24.79 -8.90 8.02
C PRO A 183 24.61 -10.12 7.11
N ASN A 184 24.77 -11.34 7.67
CA ASN A 184 24.68 -12.58 6.90
C ASN A 184 23.24 -13.02 6.57
N ARG A 185 22.24 -12.51 7.27
CA ARG A 185 20.82 -12.82 7.00
C ARG A 185 20.23 -12.10 5.79
N HIS A 186 20.91 -11.09 5.28
CA HIS A 186 20.38 -10.17 4.27
C HIS A 186 21.20 -10.12 2.98
N ARG A 187 22.20 -10.97 2.83
CA ARG A 187 22.85 -11.16 1.54
C ARG A 187 21.84 -11.81 0.60
N LEU A 188 21.28 -11.01 -0.30
CA LEU A 188 20.63 -11.58 -1.47
C LEU A 188 21.70 -12.32 -2.27
N PRO A 189 21.42 -13.51 -2.82
CA PRO A 189 22.30 -14.09 -3.81
C PRO A 189 22.44 -13.06 -4.94
N VAL A 190 23.68 -12.66 -5.19
CA VAL A 190 24.03 -11.85 -6.35
C VAL A 190 23.78 -12.75 -7.55
N PRO A 191 22.98 -12.32 -8.57
CA PRO A 191 22.76 -13.09 -9.78
C PRO A 191 24.07 -13.28 -10.54
#